data_c52b2f27793811aba8e81344571faf98
#
_entry.id   c52b2f27793811aba8e81344571faf98
#
_cell.length_a   1.000
_cell.length_b   1.000
_cell.length_c   1.000
_cell.angle_alpha   90.00
_cell.angle_beta   90.00
_cell.angle_gamma   90.00
#
_symmetry.space_group_name_H-M   'P 1'
#
loop_
_entity.id
_entity.type
_entity.pdbx_description
1 polymer ?
#
loop_
_entity_poly.entity_id
_entity_poly.type
_entity_poly.pdbx_seq_one_letter_code
_entity_poly.pdbx_strand_id
1 'polypeptide(L)'
;MLQPSPKRSNRRGKRILLIDRCQATREVRAAVLRRQGVEVHEAEEISRARFLWQPNVYDLVMLDIRRYSSEEMQEFYEQIRAADPRQRIVFLTGPPTYVSRTWPGEIASIDASRGQWAETVKRFLAAA
;
A
#
# COMPACT_ATOMS: atom_id res chain seq x y z
N MET A 1 32.00 7.57 6.36
CA MET A 1 31.31 8.48 5.42
C MET A 1 29.82 8.28 5.55
N LEU A 2 29.09 9.38 5.67
CA LEU A 2 27.65 9.29 5.80
C LEU A 2 27.03 8.93 4.47
N GLN A 3 26.16 7.93 4.50
CA GLN A 3 25.35 7.57 3.36
C GLN A 3 24.15 8.51 3.28
N PRO A 4 23.82 9.04 2.12
CA PRO A 4 22.60 9.81 2.00
C PRO A 4 21.40 8.92 2.27
N SER A 5 20.34 9.49 2.80
CA SER A 5 19.09 8.75 2.97
C SER A 5 18.60 8.25 1.62
N PRO A 6 18.07 7.03 1.55
CA PRO A 6 17.54 6.54 0.28
C PRO A 6 16.41 7.43 -0.20
N LYS A 7 16.45 7.77 -1.47
CA LYS A 7 15.42 8.57 -2.12
C LYS A 7 14.81 7.74 -3.23
N ARG A 8 13.51 7.94 -3.48
CA ARG A 8 12.84 7.19 -4.54
C ARG A 8 13.52 7.33 -5.89
N SER A 9 13.98 8.53 -6.20
CA SER A 9 14.63 8.82 -7.48
C SER A 9 15.94 8.04 -7.69
N ASN A 10 16.53 7.51 -6.61
CA ASN A 10 17.80 6.79 -6.67
C ASN A 10 17.61 5.29 -6.81
N ARG A 11 16.38 4.82 -6.85
CA ARG A 11 16.07 3.40 -6.99
C ARG A 11 15.64 3.09 -8.41
N ARG A 12 16.04 1.91 -8.88
CA ARG A 12 15.66 1.45 -10.21
C ARG A 12 14.20 1.00 -10.26
N GLY A 13 13.68 0.46 -9.18
CA GLY A 13 12.35 -0.08 -9.12
C GLY A 13 11.49 0.64 -8.11
N LYS A 14 10.22 0.30 -8.12
CA LYS A 14 9.26 0.82 -7.15
C LYS A 14 9.26 -0.03 -5.90
N ARG A 15 8.91 0.57 -4.78
CA ARG A 15 8.82 -0.12 -3.50
C ARG A 15 7.43 0.11 -2.90
N ILE A 16 6.81 -0.98 -2.48
CA ILE A 16 5.46 -0.96 -1.91
C ILE A 16 5.50 -1.52 -0.49
N LEU A 17 4.76 -0.86 0.39
CA LEU A 17 4.43 -1.41 1.70
C LEU A 17 3.03 -2.01 1.60
N LEU A 18 2.93 -3.32 1.74
CA LEU A 18 1.67 -4.05 1.64
C LEU A 18 1.22 -4.48 3.03
N ILE A 19 0.06 -4.00 3.44
CA ILE A 19 -0.51 -4.28 4.76
C ILE A 19 -1.76 -5.13 4.58
N ASP A 20 -1.73 -6.36 5.06
CA ASP A 20 -2.84 -7.30 4.90
C ASP A 20 -2.79 -8.31 6.05
N ARG A 21 -3.87 -8.38 6.82
CA ARG A 21 -3.97 -9.31 7.94
C ARG A 21 -4.09 -10.76 7.52
N CYS A 22 -4.61 -11.00 6.33
CA CYS A 22 -4.79 -12.36 5.83
C CYS A 22 -3.52 -12.84 5.15
N GLN A 23 -2.85 -13.81 5.74
CA GLN A 23 -1.60 -14.32 5.20
C GLN A 23 -1.75 -14.80 3.75
N ALA A 24 -2.82 -15.53 3.46
CA ALA A 24 -3.02 -16.10 2.14
C ALA A 24 -3.12 -15.02 1.06
N THR A 25 -3.94 -13.98 1.29
CA THR A 25 -4.07 -12.90 0.31
C THR A 25 -2.82 -12.03 0.27
N ARG A 26 -2.17 -11.85 1.41
CA ARG A 26 -0.92 -11.08 1.45
C ARG A 26 0.16 -11.75 0.60
N GLU A 27 0.32 -13.04 0.74
CA GLU A 27 1.32 -13.79 -0.03
C GLU A 27 1.05 -13.74 -1.54
N VAL A 28 -0.21 -13.91 -1.93
CA VAL A 28 -0.58 -13.84 -3.34
C VAL A 28 -0.32 -12.46 -3.92
N ARG A 29 -0.74 -11.44 -3.21
CA ARG A 29 -0.54 -10.05 -3.65
C ARG A 29 0.94 -9.71 -3.75
N ALA A 30 1.71 -10.10 -2.75
CA ALA A 30 3.15 -9.86 -2.77
C ALA A 30 3.81 -10.56 -3.96
N ALA A 31 3.41 -11.80 -4.24
CA ALA A 31 3.96 -12.54 -5.37
C ALA A 31 3.64 -11.87 -6.70
N VAL A 32 2.39 -11.40 -6.87
CA VAL A 32 1.99 -10.70 -8.08
C VAL A 32 2.80 -9.42 -8.27
N LEU A 33 2.96 -8.65 -7.21
CA LEU A 33 3.74 -7.42 -7.26
C LEU A 33 5.21 -7.68 -7.60
N ARG A 34 5.79 -8.68 -6.96
CA ARG A 34 7.20 -9.01 -7.19
C ARG A 34 7.45 -9.48 -8.62
N ARG A 35 6.47 -10.13 -9.24
CA ARG A 35 6.56 -10.50 -10.66
C ARG A 35 6.59 -9.29 -11.58
N GLN A 36 6.08 -8.15 -11.12
CA GLN A 36 6.11 -6.90 -11.87
C GLN A 36 7.43 -6.15 -11.66
N GLY A 37 8.36 -6.72 -10.93
CA GLY A 37 9.61 -6.06 -10.63
C GLY A 37 9.55 -5.08 -9.46
N VAL A 38 8.52 -5.19 -8.63
CA VAL A 38 8.32 -4.30 -7.48
C VAL A 38 8.92 -4.93 -6.24
N GLU A 39 9.63 -4.12 -5.47
CA GLU A 39 10.08 -4.52 -4.14
C GLU A 39 8.90 -4.39 -3.18
N VAL A 40 8.62 -5.44 -2.42
CA VAL A 40 7.47 -5.46 -1.52
C VAL A 40 7.94 -5.74 -0.11
N HIS A 41 7.56 -4.85 0.81
CA HIS A 41 7.68 -5.09 2.24
C HIS A 41 6.29 -5.43 2.77
N GLU A 42 6.17 -6.53 3.46
CA GLU A 42 4.88 -7.00 3.96
C GLU A 42 4.71 -6.65 5.42
N ALA A 43 3.52 -6.22 5.78
CA ALA A 43 3.12 -6.00 7.15
C ALA A 43 1.78 -6.71 7.38
N GLU A 44 1.68 -7.44 8.47
CA GLU A 44 0.47 -8.19 8.80
C GLU A 44 -0.60 -7.32 9.46
N GLU A 45 -0.21 -6.13 9.93
CA GLU A 45 -1.16 -5.20 10.53
C GLU A 45 -0.59 -3.79 10.59
N ILE A 46 -1.45 -2.84 10.90
CA ILE A 46 -1.09 -1.43 10.95
C ILE A 46 0.03 -1.14 11.94
N SER A 47 0.03 -1.80 13.08
CA SER A 47 1.09 -1.60 14.08
C SER A 47 2.47 -1.91 13.52
N ARG A 48 2.58 -2.99 12.75
CA ARG A 48 3.83 -3.34 12.08
C ARG A 48 4.18 -2.35 10.99
N ALA A 49 3.18 -1.91 10.25
CA ALA A 49 3.37 -0.93 9.19
C ALA A 49 3.91 0.40 9.73
N ARG A 50 3.41 0.84 10.86
CA ARG A 50 3.91 2.06 11.50
C ARG A 50 5.39 1.96 11.82
N PHE A 51 5.82 0.78 12.21
CA PHE A 51 7.22 0.54 12.51
C PHE A 51 8.09 0.56 11.24
N LEU A 52 7.58 0.02 10.14
CA LEU A 52 8.32 -0.08 8.89
C LEU A 52 8.31 1.21 8.07
N TRP A 53 7.23 1.94 8.13
CA TRP A 53 7.05 3.08 7.24
C TRP A 53 7.93 4.28 7.62
N GLN A 54 8.54 4.87 6.62
CA GLN A 54 9.29 6.12 6.74
C GLN A 54 9.04 6.97 5.51
N PRO A 55 9.13 8.31 5.64
CA PRO A 55 8.99 9.20 4.49
C PRO A 55 10.02 8.88 3.41
N ASN A 56 9.60 8.98 2.17
CA ASN A 56 10.45 8.81 0.98
C ASN A 56 11.01 7.39 0.77
N VAL A 57 10.52 6.42 1.50
CA VAL A 57 10.95 5.03 1.33
C VAL A 57 10.04 4.27 0.38
N TYR A 58 8.74 4.50 0.46
CA TYR A 58 7.77 3.75 -0.32
C TYR A 58 7.10 4.61 -1.37
N ASP A 59 6.99 4.06 -2.57
CA ASP A 59 6.25 4.71 -3.66
C ASP A 59 4.75 4.59 -3.43
N LEU A 60 4.32 3.52 -2.77
CA LEU A 60 2.92 3.26 -2.53
C LEU A 60 2.75 2.47 -1.24
N VAL A 61 1.73 2.82 -0.47
CA VAL A 61 1.29 2.03 0.68
C VAL A 61 -0.06 1.44 0.31
N MET A 62 -0.17 0.12 0.41
CA MET A 62 -1.40 -0.61 0.12
C MET A 62 -1.93 -1.23 1.40
N LEU A 63 -3.16 -0.91 1.77
CA LEU A 63 -3.75 -1.38 3.01
C LEU A 63 -5.07 -2.11 2.73
N ASP A 64 -5.12 -3.37 3.10
CA ASP A 64 -6.37 -4.12 3.06
C ASP A 64 -7.24 -3.72 4.24
N ILE A 65 -8.43 -3.19 3.92
CA ILE A 65 -9.28 -2.55 4.92
C ILE A 65 -10.30 -3.49 5.57
N ARG A 66 -10.34 -4.75 5.17
CA ARG A 66 -11.45 -5.64 5.55
C ARG A 66 -11.65 -5.84 7.03
N ARG A 67 -10.62 -5.68 7.84
CA ARG A 67 -10.69 -5.97 9.29
C ARG A 67 -10.38 -4.77 10.16
N TYR A 68 -10.46 -3.58 9.58
CA TYR A 68 -10.20 -2.35 10.32
C TYR A 68 -11.45 -1.50 10.39
N SER A 69 -11.62 -0.78 11.50
CA SER A 69 -12.67 0.23 11.61
C SER A 69 -12.28 1.47 10.79
N SER A 70 -13.29 2.29 10.48
CA SER A 70 -13.05 3.57 9.81
C SER A 70 -12.08 4.44 10.61
N GLU A 71 -12.20 4.40 11.93
CA GLU A 71 -11.36 5.20 12.82
C GLU A 71 -9.89 4.77 12.74
N GLU A 72 -9.65 3.46 12.76
CA GLU A 72 -8.28 2.94 12.64
C GLU A 72 -7.65 3.33 11.32
N MET A 73 -8.42 3.25 10.26
CA MET A 73 -7.97 3.61 8.92
C MET A 73 -7.65 5.09 8.83
N GLN A 74 -8.57 5.92 9.33
CA GLN A 74 -8.42 7.36 9.32
C GLN A 74 -7.18 7.79 10.09
N GLU A 75 -7.00 7.22 11.27
CA GLU A 75 -5.85 7.54 12.11
C GLU A 75 -4.53 7.19 11.42
N PHE A 76 -4.44 6.02 10.83
CA PHE A 76 -3.25 5.60 10.11
C PHE A 76 -2.97 6.53 8.93
N TYR A 77 -4.00 6.83 8.16
CA TYR A 77 -3.89 7.74 7.01
C TYR A 77 -3.38 9.10 7.43
N GLU A 78 -3.96 9.66 8.48
CA GLU A 78 -3.57 10.99 8.97
C GLU A 78 -2.15 11.02 9.50
N GLN A 79 -1.73 9.97 10.18
CA GLN A 79 -0.35 9.89 10.66
C GLN A 79 0.65 9.91 9.52
N ILE A 80 0.38 9.16 8.46
CA ILE A 80 1.26 9.15 7.30
C ILE A 80 1.24 10.49 6.60
N ARG A 81 0.08 11.07 6.38
CA ARG A 81 -0.07 12.36 5.70
C ARG A 81 0.58 13.49 6.47
N ALA A 82 0.55 13.44 7.78
CA ALA A 82 1.21 14.45 8.59
C ALA A 82 2.73 14.40 8.43
N ALA A 83 3.28 13.20 8.30
CA ALA A 83 4.71 13.03 8.14
C ALA A 83 5.18 13.21 6.69
N ASP A 84 4.36 12.82 5.72
CA ASP A 84 4.67 12.95 4.30
C ASP A 84 3.39 13.17 3.49
N PRO A 85 3.04 14.42 3.17
CA PRO A 85 1.83 14.69 2.39
C PRO A 85 1.83 14.11 0.98
N ARG A 86 2.97 13.72 0.47
CA ARG A 86 3.10 13.16 -0.89
C ARG A 86 2.93 11.65 -0.94
N GLN A 87 2.91 10.98 0.23
CA GLN A 87 2.79 9.54 0.24
C GLN A 87 1.46 9.11 -0.37
N ARG A 88 1.53 8.28 -1.39
CA ARG A 88 0.34 7.69 -1.97
C ARG A 88 -0.08 6.48 -1.14
N ILE A 89 -1.36 6.41 -0.86
CA ILE A 89 -1.95 5.33 -0.08
C ILE A 89 -3.16 4.82 -0.85
N VAL A 90 -3.22 3.50 -1.03
CA VAL A 90 -4.34 2.85 -1.69
C VAL A 90 -5.00 1.91 -0.70
N PHE A 91 -6.32 1.94 -0.66
CA PHE A 91 -7.10 1.04 0.17
C PHE A 91 -7.63 -0.10 -0.67
N LEU A 92 -7.34 -1.34 -0.24
CA LEU A 92 -7.80 -2.54 -0.92
C LEU A 92 -9.12 -2.97 -0.31
N THR A 93 -10.12 -3.14 -1.14
CA THR A 93 -11.45 -3.56 -0.70
C THR A 93 -11.76 -4.95 -1.23
N GLY A 94 -12.59 -5.69 -0.51
CA GLY A 94 -13.08 -6.98 -0.96
C GLY A 94 -14.49 -6.89 -1.52
N PRO A 95 -14.98 -7.98 -2.12
CA PRO A 95 -16.38 -8.03 -2.54
C PRO A 95 -17.27 -8.39 -1.35
N PRO A 96 -18.51 -7.86 -1.27
CA PRO A 96 -18.96 -6.74 -2.04
C PRO A 96 -18.20 -5.47 -1.65
N THR A 97 -18.02 -4.60 -2.62
CA THR A 97 -17.30 -3.36 -2.37
C THR A 97 -18.21 -2.37 -1.67
N TYR A 98 -18.13 -2.32 -0.38
CA TYR A 98 -18.71 -1.22 0.37
C TYR A 98 -17.61 -0.20 0.58
N VAL A 99 -17.63 0.83 -0.22
CA VAL A 99 -16.72 1.93 -0.05
C VAL A 99 -17.51 3.06 0.57
N SER A 100 -17.19 3.35 1.80
CA SER A 100 -17.75 4.53 2.44
C SER A 100 -17.16 5.76 1.76
N ARG A 101 -17.99 6.75 1.51
CA ARG A 101 -17.52 8.03 0.96
C ARG A 101 -16.54 8.74 1.89
N THR A 102 -16.45 8.28 3.10
CA THR A 102 -15.54 8.85 4.09
C THR A 102 -14.12 8.28 4.02
N TRP A 103 -13.90 7.26 3.18
CA TRP A 103 -12.57 6.73 3.02
C TRP A 103 -11.67 7.75 2.33
N PRO A 104 -10.56 8.13 2.95
CA PRO A 104 -9.60 9.01 2.29
C PRO A 104 -8.74 8.22 1.30
N GLY A 105 -8.14 8.94 0.35
CA GLY A 105 -7.16 8.35 -0.54
C GLY A 105 -7.76 7.55 -1.70
N GLU A 106 -6.93 6.78 -2.33
CA GLU A 106 -7.29 5.98 -3.50
C GLU A 106 -7.77 4.60 -3.09
N ILE A 107 -8.73 4.05 -3.81
CA ILE A 107 -9.34 2.77 -3.48
C ILE A 107 -9.23 1.83 -4.67
N ALA A 108 -8.84 0.60 -4.40
CA ALA A 108 -8.77 -0.45 -5.40
C ALA A 108 -9.54 -1.68 -4.91
N SER A 109 -10.32 -2.26 -5.79
CA SER A 109 -11.04 -3.48 -5.47
C SER A 109 -10.08 -4.66 -5.44
N ILE A 110 -10.23 -5.51 -4.42
CA ILE A 110 -9.45 -6.74 -4.34
C ILE A 110 -10.13 -7.91 -5.01
N ASP A 111 -11.37 -7.70 -5.48
CA ASP A 111 -12.13 -8.74 -6.15
C ASP A 111 -11.83 -8.81 -7.65
N ALA A 112 -10.98 -7.97 -8.15
CA ALA A 112 -10.58 -8.04 -9.54
C ALA A 112 -9.92 -9.39 -9.81
N SER A 113 -10.14 -9.92 -11.00
CA SER A 113 -9.40 -11.08 -11.44
C SER A 113 -7.91 -10.78 -11.33
N ARG A 114 -7.08 -11.81 -11.30
CA ARG A 114 -5.64 -11.62 -11.18
C ARG A 114 -5.10 -10.63 -12.19
N GLY A 115 -5.59 -10.71 -13.43
CA GLY A 115 -5.16 -9.79 -14.47
C GLY A 115 -5.57 -8.36 -14.19
N GLN A 116 -6.81 -8.16 -13.77
CA GLN A 116 -7.32 -6.84 -13.45
C GLN A 116 -6.58 -6.22 -12.28
N TRP A 117 -6.26 -7.02 -11.26
CA TRP A 117 -5.54 -6.50 -10.13
C TRP A 117 -4.14 -6.04 -10.52
N ALA A 118 -3.45 -6.83 -11.32
CA ALA A 118 -2.12 -6.47 -11.81
C ALA A 118 -2.16 -5.18 -12.62
N GLU A 119 -3.16 -5.02 -13.49
CA GLU A 119 -3.31 -3.79 -14.27
C GLU A 119 -3.61 -2.58 -13.40
N THR A 120 -4.42 -2.76 -12.37
CA THR A 120 -4.72 -1.70 -11.40
C THR A 120 -3.43 -1.26 -10.70
N VAL A 121 -2.64 -2.20 -10.24
CA VAL A 121 -1.36 -1.89 -9.61
C VAL A 121 -0.44 -1.14 -10.56
N LYS A 122 -0.35 -1.57 -11.82
CA LYS A 122 0.47 -0.88 -12.80
C LYS A 122 0.06 0.57 -12.97
N ARG A 123 -1.24 0.85 -12.99
CA ARG A 123 -1.73 2.23 -13.10
C ARG A 123 -1.31 3.07 -11.90
N PHE A 124 -1.44 2.54 -10.70
CA PHE A 124 -1.03 3.27 -9.50
C PHE A 124 0.47 3.53 -9.49
N LEU A 125 1.26 2.57 -9.90
CA LEU A 125 2.70 2.72 -9.94
C LEU A 125 3.13 3.71 -11.02
N ALA A 126 2.47 3.71 -12.16
CA ALA A 126 2.80 4.64 -13.23
C ALA A 126 2.50 6.08 -12.84
N ALA A 127 1.48 6.29 -12.03
CA ALA A 127 1.11 7.63 -11.55
C ALA A 127 1.95 8.09 -10.36
N ALA A 128 2.70 7.19 -9.76
CA ALA A 128 3.50 7.54 -8.59
C ALA A 128 4.82 8.28 -8.99
#